data_9e875cbd5ec266f45c57e4e9a5cff31c
#
_entry.id   9e875cbd5ec266f45c57e4e9a5cff31c
#
_cell.length_a   1.000
_cell.length_b   1.000
_cell.length_c   1.000
_cell.angle_alpha   90.00
_cell.angle_beta   90.00
_cell.angle_gamma   90.00
#
_symmetry.space_group_name_H-M   'P 1'
#
loop_
_entity.id
_entity.type
_entity.pdbx_description
1 polymer ?
#
loop_
_entity_poly.entity_id
_entity_poly.type
_entity_poly.pdbx_seq_one_letter_code
_entity_poly.pdbx_strand_id
1 'polypeptide(L)'
;AHIGHGLGELVLALGVTIGVIQGVFIAYLNVPPFIVTLAGELMFRGLTLVILAGHSISPFPADFQYIASGFVAEQLKAGPVNILAVICAVCAFAAIIWIQIADRRQRIGYGFAAEPIAFTIIKNVLIFIVAGFIFYKMATYRGIPLILLILLAFVLIYNFIATKTIIGRQVYALGGNRAAAALSGINTKRLMLIVYANSSFMAAVSSIIVT
;
A
#
# COMPACT_ATOMS: atom_id res chain seq x y z
N ALA A 1 -18.03 -15.24 13.46
CA ALA A 1 -17.54 -14.94 12.10
C ALA A 1 -18.32 -13.81 11.41
N HIS A 2 -19.68 -13.78 11.48
CA HIS A 2 -20.49 -12.77 10.77
C HIS A 2 -20.29 -11.32 11.26
N ILE A 3 -20.00 -11.08 12.54
CA ILE A 3 -19.87 -9.74 13.11
C ILE A 3 -18.58 -9.07 12.63
N GLY A 4 -17.48 -9.79 12.53
CA GLY A 4 -16.20 -9.23 12.09
C GLY A 4 -16.22 -8.77 10.63
N HIS A 5 -16.82 -9.56 9.72
CA HIS A 5 -16.96 -9.17 8.31
C HIS A 5 -17.79 -7.90 8.15
N GLY A 6 -18.94 -7.78 8.85
CA GLY A 6 -19.78 -6.61 8.77
C GLY A 6 -19.10 -5.32 9.28
N LEU A 7 -18.29 -5.41 10.33
CA LEU A 7 -17.52 -4.27 10.84
C LEU A 7 -16.44 -3.82 9.83
N GLY A 8 -15.73 -4.74 9.19
CA GLY A 8 -14.75 -4.40 8.16
C GLY A 8 -15.36 -3.67 6.96
N GLU A 9 -16.51 -4.17 6.48
CA GLU A 9 -17.24 -3.51 5.39
C GLU A 9 -17.72 -2.12 5.77
N LEU A 10 -18.22 -1.94 7.00
CA LEU A 10 -18.62 -0.62 7.50
C LEU A 10 -17.45 0.36 7.58
N VAL A 11 -16.30 -0.06 8.08
CA VAL A 11 -15.10 0.78 8.14
C VAL A 11 -14.65 1.20 6.75
N LEU A 12 -14.64 0.29 5.78
CA LEU A 12 -14.29 0.59 4.39
C LEU A 12 -15.31 1.55 3.75
N ALA A 13 -16.61 1.32 3.95
CA ALA A 13 -17.66 2.18 3.44
C ALA A 13 -17.60 3.59 4.03
N LEU A 14 -17.37 3.71 5.34
CA LEU A 14 -17.16 5.00 6.01
C LEU A 14 -15.92 5.72 5.47
N GLY A 15 -14.80 5.02 5.32
CA GLY A 15 -13.58 5.60 4.77
C GLY A 15 -13.79 6.15 3.36
N VAL A 16 -14.42 5.39 2.46
CA VAL A 16 -14.74 5.85 1.11
C VAL A 16 -15.68 7.05 1.14
N THR A 17 -16.72 7.01 1.98
CA THR A 17 -17.69 8.11 2.11
C THR A 17 -17.01 9.41 2.55
N ILE A 18 -16.15 9.35 3.56
CA ILE A 18 -15.36 10.48 4.03
C ILE A 18 -14.47 11.02 2.91
N GLY A 19 -13.79 10.13 2.18
CA GLY A 19 -12.93 10.50 1.05
C GLY A 19 -13.70 11.17 -0.09
N VAL A 20 -14.90 10.70 -0.39
CA VAL A 20 -15.77 11.32 -1.40
C VAL A 20 -16.19 12.72 -0.95
N ILE A 21 -16.61 12.89 0.32
CA ILE A 21 -16.98 14.19 0.87
C ILE A 21 -15.80 15.17 0.78
N GLN A 22 -14.62 14.80 1.27
CA GLN A 22 -13.41 15.61 1.16
C GLN A 22 -13.04 15.90 -0.30
N GLY A 23 -13.15 14.89 -1.17
CA GLY A 23 -12.89 15.01 -2.60
C GLY A 23 -13.82 16.02 -3.28
N VAL A 24 -15.09 16.10 -2.88
CA VAL A 24 -16.05 17.10 -3.40
C VAL A 24 -15.62 18.52 -2.99
N PHE A 25 -15.25 18.75 -1.74
CA PHE A 25 -14.75 20.06 -1.31
C PHE A 25 -13.51 20.50 -2.11
N ILE A 26 -12.59 19.58 -2.35
CA ILE A 26 -11.33 19.87 -3.05
C ILE A 26 -11.53 20.02 -4.56
N ALA A 27 -12.28 19.08 -5.18
CA ALA A 27 -12.40 19.02 -6.64
C ALA A 27 -13.42 19.99 -7.22
N TYR A 28 -14.55 20.21 -6.51
CA TYR A 28 -15.66 21.02 -7.04
C TYR A 28 -15.74 22.39 -6.39
N LEU A 29 -15.48 22.51 -5.09
CA LEU A 29 -15.50 23.79 -4.38
C LEU A 29 -14.13 24.50 -4.39
N ASN A 30 -13.10 23.86 -4.96
CA ASN A 30 -11.72 24.37 -5.07
C ASN A 30 -11.11 24.81 -3.74
N VAL A 31 -11.52 24.17 -2.63
CA VAL A 31 -10.89 24.39 -1.33
C VAL A 31 -9.49 23.76 -1.34
N PRO A 32 -8.46 24.43 -0.83
CA PRO A 32 -7.12 23.85 -0.77
C PRO A 32 -7.10 22.50 -0.03
N PRO A 33 -6.48 21.46 -0.60
CA PRO A 33 -6.50 20.10 -0.05
C PRO A 33 -6.05 20.02 1.40
N PHE A 34 -4.99 20.73 1.75
CA PHE A 34 -4.43 20.78 3.10
C PHE A 34 -5.47 21.22 4.14
N ILE A 35 -6.27 22.25 3.81
CA ILE A 35 -7.29 22.78 4.72
C ILE A 35 -8.39 21.74 4.96
N VAL A 36 -8.87 21.09 3.89
CA VAL A 36 -9.96 20.10 3.99
C VAL A 36 -9.51 18.88 4.76
N THR A 37 -8.32 18.35 4.48
CA THR A 37 -7.83 17.15 5.14
C THR A 37 -7.49 17.39 6.61
N LEU A 38 -6.83 18.51 6.94
CA LEU A 38 -6.52 18.87 8.33
C LEU A 38 -7.79 19.15 9.16
N ALA A 39 -8.74 19.91 8.60
CA ALA A 39 -10.02 20.15 9.26
C ALA A 39 -10.79 18.84 9.51
N GLY A 40 -10.79 17.93 8.51
CA GLY A 40 -11.38 16.60 8.64
C GLY A 40 -10.73 15.78 9.75
N GLU A 41 -9.39 15.74 9.79
CA GLU A 41 -8.65 15.03 10.84
C GLU A 41 -9.04 15.54 12.24
N LEU A 42 -8.99 16.85 12.45
CA LEU A 42 -9.33 17.45 13.76
C LEU A 42 -10.77 17.21 14.13
N MET A 43 -11.71 17.31 13.17
CA MET A 43 -13.13 17.07 13.40
C MET A 43 -13.40 15.61 13.80
N PHE A 44 -12.86 14.64 13.06
CA PHE A 44 -13.06 13.23 13.37
C PHE A 44 -12.34 12.81 14.66
N ARG A 45 -11.16 13.36 14.93
CA ARG A 45 -10.46 13.14 16.20
C ARG A 45 -11.26 13.67 17.40
N GLY A 46 -11.79 14.89 17.27
CA GLY A 46 -12.65 15.46 18.30
C GLY A 46 -13.95 14.66 18.51
N LEU A 47 -14.59 14.24 17.40
CA LEU A 47 -15.79 13.40 17.45
C LEU A 47 -15.53 12.07 18.14
N THR A 48 -14.42 11.42 17.84
CA THR A 48 -13.99 10.16 18.46
C THR A 48 -13.83 10.33 19.97
N LEU A 49 -13.17 11.40 20.41
CA LEU A 49 -13.00 11.69 21.85
C LEU A 49 -14.34 11.90 22.57
N VAL A 50 -15.28 12.58 21.93
CA VAL A 50 -16.64 12.82 22.51
C VAL A 50 -17.42 11.51 22.57
N ILE A 51 -17.47 10.72 21.51
CA ILE A 51 -18.23 9.47 21.43
C ILE A 51 -17.68 8.43 22.42
N LEU A 52 -16.36 8.30 22.50
CA LEU A 52 -15.71 7.32 23.37
C LEU A 52 -15.52 7.82 24.80
N ALA A 53 -15.85 9.09 25.09
CA ALA A 53 -15.63 9.71 26.40
C ALA A 53 -14.20 9.49 26.93
N GLY A 54 -13.21 9.45 26.02
CA GLY A 54 -11.80 9.21 26.35
C GLY A 54 -11.43 7.73 26.61
N HIS A 55 -12.37 6.80 26.52
CA HIS A 55 -12.09 5.37 26.69
C HIS A 55 -11.65 4.72 25.37
N SER A 56 -10.75 3.73 25.45
CA SER A 56 -10.41 2.87 24.32
C SER A 56 -11.30 1.63 24.31
N ILE A 57 -11.77 1.22 23.13
CA ILE A 57 -12.52 -0.03 22.96
C ILE A 57 -11.50 -1.13 22.68
N SER A 58 -11.35 -2.06 23.63
CA SER A 58 -10.46 -3.23 23.52
C SER A 58 -11.01 -4.36 24.40
N PRO A 59 -10.85 -5.66 24.02
CA PRO A 59 -10.22 -6.17 22.80
C PRO A 59 -11.16 -6.18 21.59
N PHE A 60 -10.58 -6.10 20.40
CA PHE A 60 -11.32 -6.29 19.15
C PHE A 60 -11.63 -7.77 18.89
N PRO A 61 -12.63 -8.09 18.05
CA PRO A 61 -12.94 -9.47 17.66
C PRO A 61 -11.70 -10.20 17.11
N ALA A 62 -11.60 -11.52 17.42
CA ALA A 62 -10.45 -12.34 17.05
C ALA A 62 -10.14 -12.33 15.54
N ASP A 63 -11.16 -12.21 14.69
CA ASP A 63 -11.02 -12.13 13.24
C ASP A 63 -10.21 -10.91 12.79
N PHE A 64 -10.41 -9.76 13.45
CA PHE A 64 -9.63 -8.54 13.21
C PHE A 64 -8.19 -8.69 13.70
N GLN A 65 -8.01 -9.21 14.90
CA GLN A 65 -6.67 -9.44 15.45
C GLN A 65 -5.86 -10.39 14.58
N TYR A 66 -6.52 -11.37 13.92
CA TYR A 66 -5.84 -12.28 13.00
C TYR A 66 -5.33 -11.56 11.74
N ILE A 67 -6.03 -10.55 11.24
CA ILE A 67 -5.54 -9.74 10.09
C ILE A 67 -4.27 -8.97 10.48
N ALA A 68 -4.24 -8.40 11.68
CA ALA A 68 -3.13 -7.59 12.17
C ALA A 68 -1.90 -8.43 12.60
N SER A 69 -2.13 -9.54 13.31
CA SER A 69 -1.08 -10.33 13.96
C SER A 69 -0.94 -11.76 13.46
N GLY A 70 -1.76 -12.17 12.48
CA GLY A 70 -1.74 -13.49 11.92
C GLY A 70 -0.51 -13.78 11.07
N PHE A 71 -0.11 -15.05 11.06
CA PHE A 71 0.99 -15.56 10.23
C PHE A 71 0.46 -16.60 9.26
N VAL A 72 0.95 -16.54 8.02
CA VAL A 72 0.57 -17.49 6.98
C VAL A 72 1.42 -18.73 7.10
N ALA A 73 0.73 -19.90 7.03
CA ALA A 73 1.38 -21.22 7.05
C ALA A 73 2.26 -21.47 8.30
N GLU A 74 1.79 -21.02 9.47
CA GLU A 74 2.45 -21.32 10.75
C GLU A 74 2.63 -22.83 10.95
N GLN A 75 1.75 -23.66 10.36
CA GLN A 75 1.79 -25.12 10.42
C GLN A 75 2.78 -25.78 9.45
N LEU A 76 3.28 -25.05 8.44
CA LEU A 76 4.21 -25.55 7.42
C LEU A 76 5.68 -25.38 7.88
N LYS A 77 6.00 -25.90 9.04
CA LYS A 77 7.36 -25.90 9.57
C LYS A 77 8.06 -27.23 9.27
N ALA A 78 9.25 -27.19 8.67
CA ALA A 78 10.18 -28.29 8.61
C ALA A 78 11.32 -28.04 9.60
N GLY A 79 11.20 -28.56 10.81
CA GLY A 79 12.14 -28.28 11.90
C GLY A 79 12.00 -26.82 12.41
N PRO A 80 13.11 -26.10 12.61
CA PRO A 80 13.11 -24.73 13.13
C PRO A 80 12.71 -23.67 12.09
N VAL A 81 12.51 -24.02 10.81
CA VAL A 81 12.36 -23.09 9.69
C VAL A 81 11.01 -23.28 9.00
N ASN A 82 10.35 -22.17 8.70
CA ASN A 82 9.11 -22.15 7.92
C ASN A 82 9.43 -22.24 6.42
N ILE A 83 8.99 -23.34 5.77
CA ILE A 83 9.28 -23.62 4.35
C ILE A 83 8.74 -22.52 3.44
N LEU A 84 7.52 -22.01 3.73
CA LEU A 84 6.92 -20.97 2.92
C LEU A 84 7.75 -19.68 2.91
N ALA A 85 8.32 -19.29 4.07
CA ALA A 85 9.18 -18.12 4.16
C ALA A 85 10.45 -18.28 3.30
N VAL A 86 11.03 -19.49 3.26
CA VAL A 86 12.19 -19.78 2.41
C VAL A 86 11.83 -19.70 0.92
N ILE A 87 10.71 -20.31 0.53
CA ILE A 87 10.24 -20.25 -0.86
C ILE A 87 10.01 -18.79 -1.29
N CYS A 88 9.33 -17.99 -0.46
CA CYS A 88 9.11 -16.58 -0.74
C CYS A 88 10.41 -15.78 -0.83
N ALA A 89 11.39 -16.07 0.02
CA ALA A 89 12.72 -15.45 -0.06
C ALA A 89 13.40 -15.75 -1.38
N VAL A 90 13.42 -17.01 -1.79
CA VAL A 90 14.03 -17.45 -3.06
C VAL A 90 13.32 -16.79 -4.25
N CYS A 91 11.98 -16.78 -4.25
CA CYS A 91 11.20 -16.13 -5.29
C CYS A 91 11.46 -14.61 -5.34
N ALA A 92 11.54 -13.94 -4.20
CA ALA A 92 11.83 -12.51 -4.13
C ALA A 92 13.24 -12.20 -4.67
N PHE A 93 14.25 -12.96 -4.28
CA PHE A 93 15.61 -12.79 -4.80
C PHE A 93 15.71 -13.07 -6.30
N ALA A 94 15.06 -14.13 -6.78
CA ALA A 94 15.00 -14.44 -8.21
C ALA A 94 14.31 -13.30 -9.00
N ALA A 95 13.22 -12.74 -8.47
CA ALA A 95 12.52 -11.61 -9.08
C ALA A 95 13.40 -10.34 -9.14
N ILE A 96 14.13 -10.03 -8.06
CA ILE A 96 15.04 -8.87 -8.02
C ILE A 96 16.13 -9.02 -9.09
N ILE A 97 16.75 -10.19 -9.18
CA ILE A 97 17.79 -10.46 -10.18
C ILE A 97 17.21 -10.35 -11.59
N TRP A 98 16.03 -10.94 -11.82
CA TRP A 98 15.35 -10.89 -13.11
C TRP A 98 15.06 -9.46 -13.58
N ILE A 99 14.47 -8.64 -12.69
CA ILE A 99 14.16 -7.23 -12.98
C ILE A 99 15.43 -6.46 -13.35
N GLN A 100 16.51 -6.63 -12.59
CA GLN A 100 17.78 -5.93 -12.86
C GLN A 100 18.43 -6.34 -14.17
N ILE A 101 18.36 -7.63 -14.50
CA ILE A 101 18.87 -8.13 -15.81
C ILE A 101 18.01 -7.55 -16.93
N ALA A 102 16.68 -7.53 -16.78
CA ALA A 102 15.77 -6.98 -17.76
C ALA A 102 16.02 -5.48 -17.99
N ASP A 103 16.11 -4.69 -16.90
CA ASP A 103 16.42 -3.24 -16.97
C ASP A 103 17.77 -2.99 -17.64
N ARG A 104 18.80 -3.76 -17.30
CA ARG A 104 20.12 -3.62 -17.90
C ARG A 104 20.08 -3.91 -19.40
N ARG A 105 19.41 -5.00 -19.82
CA ARG A 105 19.24 -5.34 -21.24
C ARG A 105 18.52 -4.24 -22.00
N GLN A 106 17.48 -3.68 -21.41
CA GLN A 106 16.69 -2.61 -22.00
C GLN A 106 17.53 -1.33 -22.15
N ARG A 107 18.30 -0.92 -21.14
CA ARG A 107 19.18 0.27 -21.21
C ARG A 107 20.24 0.13 -22.31
N ILE A 108 20.88 -1.04 -22.40
CA ILE A 108 21.87 -1.33 -23.45
C ILE A 108 21.20 -1.27 -24.84
N GLY A 109 19.99 -1.83 -24.97
CA GLY A 109 19.23 -1.80 -26.22
C GLY A 109 18.87 -0.40 -26.72
N TYR A 110 18.69 0.56 -25.80
CA TYR A 110 18.43 1.97 -26.13
C TYR A 110 19.71 2.82 -26.27
N GLY A 111 20.91 2.21 -26.21
CA GLY A 111 22.17 2.94 -26.36
C GLY A 111 22.59 3.74 -25.12
N PHE A 112 21.93 3.56 -23.97
CA PHE A 112 22.36 4.20 -22.74
C PHE A 112 23.55 3.49 -22.11
N ALA A 113 24.44 4.25 -21.47
CA ALA A 113 25.54 3.70 -20.71
C ALA A 113 24.98 2.83 -19.56
N ALA A 114 25.36 1.54 -19.54
CA ALA A 114 25.01 0.66 -18.45
C ALA A 114 25.85 1.01 -17.20
N GLU A 115 25.24 0.90 -16.01
CA GLU A 115 25.96 1.05 -14.76
C GLU A 115 27.17 0.09 -14.69
N PRO A 116 28.29 0.49 -14.06
CA PRO A 116 29.43 -0.37 -13.87
C PRO A 116 29.02 -1.68 -13.18
N ILE A 117 29.50 -2.81 -13.69
CA ILE A 117 29.14 -4.14 -13.14
C ILE A 117 29.49 -4.22 -11.65
N ALA A 118 30.61 -3.64 -11.23
CA ALA A 118 31.04 -3.62 -9.84
C ALA A 118 29.99 -2.93 -8.92
N PHE A 119 29.42 -1.80 -9.35
CA PHE A 119 28.38 -1.10 -8.59
C PHE A 119 27.10 -1.94 -8.48
N THR A 120 26.68 -2.60 -9.56
CA THR A 120 25.53 -3.50 -9.56
C THR A 120 25.74 -4.69 -8.61
N ILE A 121 26.94 -5.26 -8.57
CA ILE A 121 27.26 -6.38 -7.66
C ILE A 121 27.22 -5.92 -6.21
N ILE A 122 27.88 -4.80 -5.87
CA ILE A 122 27.91 -4.28 -4.49
C ILE A 122 26.49 -3.99 -4.00
N LYS A 123 25.68 -3.32 -4.83
CA LYS A 123 24.27 -3.03 -4.53
C LYS A 123 23.47 -4.31 -4.25
N ASN A 124 23.65 -5.35 -5.09
CA ASN A 124 22.95 -6.62 -4.92
C ASN A 124 23.39 -7.37 -3.68
N VAL A 125 24.67 -7.41 -3.41
CA VAL A 125 25.21 -8.06 -2.19
C VAL A 125 24.62 -7.37 -0.95
N LEU A 126 24.58 -6.04 -0.92
CA LEU A 126 23.97 -5.31 0.19
C LEU A 126 22.47 -5.63 0.36
N ILE A 127 21.72 -5.61 -0.75
CA ILE A 127 20.30 -5.98 -0.73
C ILE A 127 20.10 -7.41 -0.23
N PHE A 128 20.91 -8.37 -0.69
CA PHE A 128 20.79 -9.76 -0.30
C PHE A 128 21.17 -10.00 1.17
N ILE A 129 22.15 -9.28 1.71
CA ILE A 129 22.50 -9.36 3.12
C ILE A 129 21.34 -8.85 3.97
N VAL A 130 20.81 -7.65 3.68
CA VAL A 130 19.73 -7.05 4.47
C VAL A 130 18.43 -7.86 4.34
N ALA A 131 18.00 -8.15 3.12
CA ALA A 131 16.78 -8.92 2.89
C ALA A 131 16.91 -10.36 3.39
N GLY A 132 18.07 -11.00 3.19
CA GLY A 132 18.35 -12.35 3.70
C GLY A 132 18.28 -12.42 5.21
N PHE A 133 18.80 -11.41 5.93
CA PHE A 133 18.69 -11.34 7.36
C PHE A 133 17.23 -11.20 7.83
N ILE A 134 16.42 -10.37 7.15
CA ILE A 134 14.99 -10.21 7.44
C ILE A 134 14.24 -11.52 7.20
N PHE A 135 14.43 -12.16 6.04
CA PHE A 135 13.77 -13.43 5.74
C PHE A 135 14.21 -14.55 6.68
N TYR A 136 15.49 -14.60 7.08
CA TYR A 136 15.97 -15.55 8.07
C TYR A 136 15.25 -15.38 9.41
N LYS A 137 15.11 -14.14 9.90
CA LYS A 137 14.35 -13.86 11.12
C LYS A 137 12.88 -14.26 11.01
N MET A 138 12.25 -14.00 9.85
CA MET A 138 10.86 -14.42 9.59
C MET A 138 10.73 -15.94 9.55
N ALA A 139 11.66 -16.63 8.88
CA ALA A 139 11.65 -18.08 8.76
C ALA A 139 11.85 -18.80 10.10
N THR A 140 12.67 -18.23 10.99
CA THR A 140 12.95 -18.82 12.32
C THR A 140 11.91 -18.46 13.39
N TYR A 141 11.03 -17.46 13.14
CA TYR A 141 9.98 -17.08 14.11
C TYR A 141 8.68 -17.85 13.82
N ARG A 142 7.66 -17.20 13.27
CA ARG A 142 6.32 -17.76 12.98
C ARG A 142 6.03 -17.91 11.49
N GLY A 143 6.94 -17.46 10.64
CA GLY A 143 6.76 -17.40 9.19
C GLY A 143 6.43 -16.00 8.71
N ILE A 144 5.68 -15.91 7.59
CA ILE A 144 5.38 -14.63 6.95
C ILE A 144 4.16 -13.99 7.61
N PRO A 145 4.26 -12.75 8.14
CA PRO A 145 3.10 -12.01 8.63
C PRO A 145 2.08 -11.77 7.51
N LEU A 146 0.80 -11.95 7.81
CA LEU A 146 -0.30 -11.73 6.85
C LEU A 146 -0.29 -10.28 6.32
N ILE A 147 0.01 -9.32 7.18
CA ILE A 147 0.13 -7.89 6.83
C ILE A 147 1.13 -7.65 5.70
N LEU A 148 2.24 -8.40 5.66
CA LEU A 148 3.25 -8.25 4.61
C LEU A 148 2.73 -8.72 3.25
N LEU A 149 1.93 -9.78 3.22
CA LEU A 149 1.28 -10.26 2.00
C LEU A 149 0.20 -9.28 1.51
N ILE A 150 -0.58 -8.72 2.42
CA ILE A 150 -1.56 -7.68 2.11
C ILE A 150 -0.84 -6.47 1.50
N LEU A 151 0.24 -6.00 2.14
CA LEU A 151 1.06 -4.89 1.63
C LEU A 151 1.61 -5.19 0.23
N LEU A 152 2.15 -6.39 0.03
CA LEU A 152 2.67 -6.81 -1.28
C LEU A 152 1.57 -6.81 -2.34
N ALA A 153 0.38 -7.34 -2.02
CA ALA A 153 -0.76 -7.32 -2.93
C ALA A 153 -1.14 -5.89 -3.33
N PHE A 154 -1.23 -4.97 -2.37
CA PHE A 154 -1.51 -3.57 -2.65
C PHE A 154 -0.41 -2.92 -3.51
N VAL A 155 0.86 -3.14 -3.22
CA VAL A 155 1.97 -2.62 -4.02
C VAL A 155 1.87 -3.10 -5.47
N LEU A 156 1.59 -4.38 -5.71
CA LEU A 156 1.45 -4.93 -7.06
C LEU A 156 0.23 -4.35 -7.79
N ILE A 157 -0.93 -4.28 -7.14
CA ILE A 157 -2.16 -3.72 -7.70
C ILE A 157 -1.94 -2.24 -8.07
N TYR A 158 -1.40 -1.43 -7.15
CA TYR A 158 -1.19 0.00 -7.40
C TYR A 158 -0.08 0.26 -8.42
N ASN A 159 0.97 -0.54 -8.43
CA ASN A 159 1.98 -0.46 -9.48
C ASN A 159 1.37 -0.75 -10.86
N PHE A 160 0.53 -1.78 -10.96
CA PHE A 160 -0.19 -2.07 -12.21
C PHE A 160 -1.12 -0.92 -12.61
N ILE A 161 -1.94 -0.40 -11.67
CA ILE A 161 -2.85 0.73 -11.94
C ILE A 161 -2.05 1.95 -12.40
N ALA A 162 -0.98 2.31 -11.70
CA ALA A 162 -0.18 3.49 -11.98
C ALA A 162 0.53 3.42 -13.36
N THR A 163 1.09 2.24 -13.70
CA THR A 163 1.95 2.10 -14.89
C THR A 163 1.22 1.61 -16.13
N LYS A 164 0.16 0.82 -15.98
CA LYS A 164 -0.50 0.11 -17.09
C LYS A 164 -1.89 0.63 -17.42
N THR A 165 -2.53 1.43 -16.54
CA THR A 165 -3.91 1.89 -16.78
C THR A 165 -3.97 3.35 -17.28
N ILE A 166 -5.12 3.69 -17.89
CA ILE A 166 -5.41 5.07 -18.32
C ILE A 166 -5.50 6.00 -17.11
N ILE A 167 -6.12 5.53 -16.01
CA ILE A 167 -6.26 6.30 -14.77
C ILE A 167 -4.90 6.66 -14.21
N GLY A 168 -3.96 5.72 -14.15
CA GLY A 168 -2.60 5.99 -13.68
C GLY A 168 -1.91 7.09 -14.50
N ARG A 169 -1.95 6.99 -15.82
CA ARG A 169 -1.39 8.02 -16.72
C ARG A 169 -2.03 9.39 -16.51
N GLN A 170 -3.35 9.44 -16.34
CA GLN A 170 -4.07 10.69 -16.08
C GLN A 170 -3.69 11.29 -14.71
N VAL A 171 -3.50 10.45 -13.67
CA VAL A 171 -3.03 10.90 -12.34
C VAL A 171 -1.63 11.52 -12.44
N TYR A 172 -0.70 10.90 -13.17
CA TYR A 172 0.62 11.48 -13.40
C TYR A 172 0.56 12.81 -14.16
N ALA A 173 -0.27 12.88 -15.22
CA ALA A 173 -0.47 14.12 -15.97
C ALA A 173 -1.05 15.23 -15.08
N LEU A 174 -2.04 14.92 -14.24
CA LEU A 174 -2.65 15.84 -13.30
C LEU A 174 -1.64 16.35 -12.26
N GLY A 175 -0.78 15.47 -11.74
CA GLY A 175 0.26 15.81 -10.77
C GLY A 175 1.38 16.66 -11.36
N GLY A 176 1.70 16.45 -12.65
CA GLY A 176 2.71 17.26 -13.35
C GLY A 176 2.25 18.69 -13.67
N ASN A 177 1.09 18.82 -14.31
CA ASN A 177 0.50 20.12 -14.62
C ASN A 177 -1.01 20.02 -14.79
N ARG A 178 -1.76 20.50 -13.78
CA ARG A 178 -3.22 20.46 -13.76
C ARG A 178 -3.87 21.22 -14.92
N ALA A 179 -3.32 22.37 -15.30
CA ALA A 179 -3.84 23.19 -16.38
C ALA A 179 -3.64 22.50 -17.73
N ALA A 180 -2.45 21.99 -17.99
CA ALA A 180 -2.16 21.23 -19.21
C ALA A 180 -3.00 19.96 -19.31
N ALA A 181 -3.19 19.22 -18.21
CA ALA A 181 -4.06 18.06 -18.17
C ALA A 181 -5.51 18.40 -18.53
N ALA A 182 -6.05 19.52 -18.00
CA ALA A 182 -7.39 19.98 -18.34
C ALA A 182 -7.54 20.34 -19.84
N LEU A 183 -6.55 21.05 -20.41
CA LEU A 183 -6.51 21.40 -21.82
C LEU A 183 -6.41 20.16 -22.73
N SER A 184 -5.81 19.09 -22.25
CA SER A 184 -5.73 17.78 -22.93
C SER A 184 -7.04 16.95 -22.82
N GLY A 185 -8.13 17.54 -22.30
CA GLY A 185 -9.44 16.88 -22.20
C GLY A 185 -9.60 15.96 -20.97
N ILE A 186 -8.65 15.94 -20.03
CA ILE A 186 -8.77 15.16 -18.81
C ILE A 186 -9.74 15.85 -17.85
N ASN A 187 -10.75 15.11 -17.39
CA ASN A 187 -11.67 15.62 -16.36
C ASN A 187 -10.98 15.65 -14.99
N THR A 188 -10.27 16.75 -14.72
CA THR A 188 -9.45 16.93 -13.52
C THR A 188 -10.27 16.87 -12.23
N LYS A 189 -11.54 17.35 -12.26
CA LYS A 189 -12.43 17.31 -11.07
C LYS A 189 -12.79 15.87 -10.69
N ARG A 190 -13.24 15.08 -11.66
CA ARG A 190 -13.58 13.67 -11.43
C ARG A 190 -12.36 12.87 -11.00
N LEU A 191 -11.21 13.14 -11.61
CA LEU A 191 -9.98 12.43 -11.29
C LEU A 191 -9.51 12.74 -9.85
N MET A 192 -9.57 14.02 -9.43
CA MET A 192 -9.25 14.41 -8.06
C MET A 192 -10.18 13.72 -7.06
N LEU A 193 -11.49 13.68 -7.33
CA LEU A 193 -12.45 12.99 -6.45
C LEU A 193 -12.09 11.51 -6.30
N ILE A 194 -11.73 10.82 -7.39
CA ILE A 194 -11.30 9.42 -7.36
C ILE A 194 -10.03 9.26 -6.51
N VAL A 195 -9.05 10.15 -6.65
CA VAL A 195 -7.79 10.09 -5.89
C VAL A 195 -8.03 10.25 -4.39
N TYR A 196 -8.88 11.21 -3.98
CA TYR A 196 -9.19 11.41 -2.55
C TYR A 196 -10.05 10.29 -1.97
N ALA A 197 -11.04 9.79 -2.71
CA ALA A 197 -11.82 8.62 -2.31
C ALA A 197 -10.91 7.39 -2.12
N ASN A 198 -9.97 7.17 -3.04
CA ASN A 198 -9.00 6.09 -2.96
C ASN A 198 -8.03 6.26 -1.78
N SER A 199 -7.55 7.48 -1.52
CA SER A 199 -6.67 7.77 -0.36
C SER A 199 -7.36 7.42 0.96
N SER A 200 -8.63 7.80 1.12
CA SER A 200 -9.41 7.47 2.32
C SER A 200 -9.77 5.99 2.41
N PHE A 201 -9.99 5.31 1.28
CA PHE A 201 -10.11 3.86 1.25
C PHE A 201 -8.83 3.18 1.80
N MET A 202 -7.65 3.63 1.39
CA MET A 202 -6.38 3.14 1.90
C MET A 202 -6.21 3.40 3.40
N ALA A 203 -6.63 4.57 3.88
CA ALA A 203 -6.63 4.89 5.30
C ALA A 203 -7.56 3.95 6.10
N ALA A 204 -8.74 3.61 5.56
CA ALA A 204 -9.65 2.65 6.18
C ALA A 204 -9.06 1.24 6.23
N VAL A 205 -8.41 0.78 5.15
CA VAL A 205 -7.68 -0.50 5.14
C VAL A 205 -6.57 -0.50 6.19
N SER A 206 -5.78 0.57 6.26
CA SER A 206 -4.74 0.73 7.28
C SER A 206 -5.31 0.69 8.70
N SER A 207 -6.46 1.31 8.93
CA SER A 207 -7.15 1.27 10.22
C SER A 207 -7.52 -0.15 10.65
N ILE A 208 -8.03 -0.98 9.71
CA ILE A 208 -8.36 -2.39 9.99
C ILE A 208 -7.09 -3.19 10.35
N ILE A 209 -5.95 -2.86 9.73
CA ILE A 209 -4.69 -3.58 9.94
C ILE A 209 -4.04 -3.20 11.29
N VAL A 210 -4.21 -1.95 11.74
CA VAL A 210 -3.58 -1.44 12.98
C VAL A 210 -4.43 -1.76 14.23
N THR A 211 -5.66 -2.22 14.05
CA THR A 211 -6.59 -2.59 15.11
C THR A 211 -6.31 -3.98 15.67
#